data_88647977ed9686f5d987c91e21c3d772
#
_entry.id   88647977ed9686f5d987c91e21c3d772
#
_cell.length_a   1.000
_cell.length_b   1.000
_cell.length_c   1.000
_cell.angle_alpha   90.00
_cell.angle_beta   90.00
_cell.angle_gamma   90.00
#
_symmetry.space_group_name_H-M   'P 1'
#
loop_
_entity.id
_entity.type
_entity.pdbx_description
1 polymer ?
#
loop_
_entity_poly.entity_id
_entity_poly.type
_entity_poly.pdbx_seq_one_letter_code
_entity_poly.pdbx_strand_id
1 'polypeptide(L)'
;MIYNSDRFGFNNSDEEWNNYEFEYLIIGDSFAMGECVNTEDNIASVLKKLTNKSVINLGQGGNGPLINYATLKEYITPNTNNILWIYYEGNDLGDLKKEIKNKFLNRYLNDIDFTQNLREKHDEIDILHNEILHNEILNNMNKKFKFNIGELLRLNLTRSLIHSSILSQHNSQNNFSPEFKKIINLANELAKKNKSELHFVYLPSYSRYKIKQKYEYNKVKKFVSDLNINFIDIKVDVFDKADDPLSLFPFYINGHYTVQGYEKIAEKIHEATSN
;
A
#
# COMPACT_ATOMS: atom_id res chain seq x y z
N MET A 1 -8.32 4.25 -14.41
CA MET A 1 -7.45 5.12 -13.58
C MET A 1 -6.31 5.64 -14.45
N ILE A 2 -6.08 6.94 -14.48
CA ILE A 2 -4.90 7.58 -15.07
C ILE A 2 -4.29 8.44 -13.97
N TYR A 3 -3.00 8.30 -13.73
CA TYR A 3 -2.26 9.18 -12.83
C TYR A 3 -0.89 9.49 -13.43
N ASN A 4 -0.37 10.66 -13.08
CA ASN A 4 1.02 11.02 -13.34
C ASN A 4 1.82 10.74 -12.08
N SER A 5 2.90 9.98 -12.21
CA SER A 5 3.81 9.76 -11.09
C SER A 5 4.61 11.03 -10.77
N ASP A 6 4.94 11.21 -9.50
CA ASP A 6 5.98 12.16 -9.10
C ASP A 6 7.38 11.68 -9.51
N ARG A 7 8.40 12.47 -9.20
CA ARG A 7 9.83 12.17 -9.50
C ARG A 7 10.32 10.84 -8.92
N PHE A 8 9.66 10.30 -7.91
CA PHE A 8 10.01 9.03 -7.26
C PHE A 8 9.11 7.86 -7.68
N GLY A 9 8.16 8.10 -8.58
CA GLY A 9 7.26 7.07 -9.12
C GLY A 9 5.97 6.86 -8.33
N PHE A 10 5.70 7.66 -7.27
CA PHE A 10 4.48 7.55 -6.48
C PHE A 10 3.33 8.39 -7.06
N ASN A 11 2.10 8.07 -6.64
CA ASN A 11 0.88 8.77 -7.08
C ASN A 11 0.69 10.10 -6.33
N ASN A 12 1.52 11.09 -6.64
CA ASN A 12 1.46 12.45 -6.15
C ASN A 12 1.63 13.45 -7.28
N SER A 13 1.27 14.73 -7.02
CA SER A 13 1.85 15.84 -7.77
C SER A 13 3.31 16.02 -7.37
N ASP A 14 4.20 16.24 -8.34
CA ASP A 14 5.63 16.39 -8.08
C ASP A 14 5.94 17.60 -7.17
N GLU A 15 5.12 18.64 -7.24
CA GLU A 15 5.23 19.85 -6.42
C GLU A 15 5.06 19.56 -4.93
N GLU A 16 4.39 18.46 -4.53
CA GLU A 16 4.23 18.12 -3.11
C GLU A 16 5.59 17.96 -2.41
N TRP A 17 6.60 17.45 -3.10
CA TRP A 17 7.95 17.27 -2.55
C TRP A 17 8.72 18.57 -2.27
N ASN A 18 8.19 19.71 -2.74
CA ASN A 18 8.78 21.02 -2.48
C ASN A 18 8.28 21.64 -1.16
N ASN A 19 7.31 21.01 -0.49
CA ASN A 19 6.82 21.48 0.80
C ASN A 19 7.83 21.19 1.92
N TYR A 20 7.86 22.03 2.93
CA TYR A 20 8.72 21.87 4.10
C TYR A 20 8.06 21.03 5.20
N GLU A 21 6.75 21.09 5.32
CA GLU A 21 5.95 20.38 6.33
C GLU A 21 4.90 19.52 5.65
N PHE A 22 4.68 18.34 6.22
CA PHE A 22 3.70 17.39 5.73
C PHE A 22 2.74 17.00 6.85
N GLU A 23 1.46 17.22 6.63
CA GLU A 23 0.45 16.79 7.60
C GLU A 23 0.36 15.27 7.63
N TYR A 24 0.39 14.63 6.45
CA TYR A 24 0.34 13.18 6.35
C TYR A 24 1.39 12.64 5.38
N LEU A 25 2.00 11.53 5.80
CA LEU A 25 2.74 10.61 4.94
C LEU A 25 2.05 9.26 4.98
N ILE A 26 1.61 8.77 3.82
CA ILE A 26 0.80 7.55 3.69
C ILE A 26 1.67 6.44 3.14
N ILE A 27 1.67 5.28 3.79
CA ILE A 27 2.30 4.05 3.30
C ILE A 27 1.29 2.91 3.25
N GLY A 28 1.46 2.00 2.32
CA GLY A 28 0.57 0.85 2.11
C GLY A 28 0.69 0.30 0.70
N ASP A 29 -0.26 -0.54 0.36
CA ASP A 29 -0.37 -1.23 -0.91
C ASP A 29 -1.20 -0.45 -1.95
N SER A 30 -1.87 -1.15 -2.84
CA SER A 30 -2.76 -0.60 -3.86
C SER A 30 -3.94 0.21 -3.30
N PHE A 31 -4.39 -0.09 -2.08
CA PHE A 31 -5.43 0.70 -1.41
C PHE A 31 -4.92 2.07 -0.97
N ALA A 32 -3.68 2.16 -0.50
CA ALA A 32 -3.03 3.44 -0.20
C ALA A 32 -2.75 4.23 -1.48
N MET A 33 -2.27 3.57 -2.54
CA MET A 33 -2.05 4.16 -3.86
C MET A 33 -3.31 4.79 -4.44
N GLY A 34 -4.50 4.25 -4.11
CA GLY A 34 -5.78 4.68 -4.66
C GLY A 34 -6.12 3.98 -5.97
N GLU A 35 -5.81 2.69 -6.08
CA GLU A 35 -6.15 1.91 -7.28
C GLU A 35 -7.68 1.87 -7.48
N CYS A 36 -8.13 1.85 -8.73
CA CYS A 36 -9.51 1.91 -9.19
C CYS A 36 -10.23 3.27 -9.08
N VAL A 37 -9.59 4.32 -8.59
CA VAL A 37 -10.10 5.70 -8.63
C VAL A 37 -9.10 6.63 -9.33
N ASN A 38 -9.52 7.84 -9.66
CA ASN A 38 -8.59 8.85 -10.15
C ASN A 38 -7.78 9.45 -8.99
N THR A 39 -6.67 10.11 -9.30
CA THR A 39 -5.78 10.70 -8.28
C THR A 39 -6.53 11.62 -7.34
N GLU A 40 -7.45 12.43 -7.84
CA GLU A 40 -8.25 13.38 -7.04
C GLU A 40 -9.21 12.73 -6.03
N ASP A 41 -9.47 11.43 -6.16
CA ASP A 41 -10.44 10.67 -5.35
C ASP A 41 -9.76 9.66 -4.40
N ASN A 42 -8.42 9.59 -4.40
CA ASN A 42 -7.70 8.72 -3.47
C ASN A 42 -7.64 9.33 -2.04
N ILE A 43 -7.25 8.52 -1.06
CA ILE A 43 -7.18 8.94 0.35
C ILE A 43 -6.33 10.21 0.52
N ALA A 44 -5.16 10.28 -0.13
CA ALA A 44 -4.25 11.41 0.01
C ALA A 44 -4.86 12.71 -0.49
N SER A 45 -5.46 12.69 -1.68
CA SER A 45 -6.08 13.86 -2.29
C SER A 45 -7.31 14.34 -1.51
N VAL A 46 -8.10 13.41 -0.97
CA VAL A 46 -9.24 13.77 -0.12
C VAL A 46 -8.75 14.39 1.20
N LEU A 47 -7.74 13.80 1.86
CA LEU A 47 -7.14 14.38 3.07
C LEU A 47 -6.55 15.77 2.80
N LYS A 48 -5.89 15.97 1.66
CA LYS A 48 -5.37 17.27 1.25
C LYS A 48 -6.50 18.30 1.11
N LYS A 49 -7.62 17.93 0.51
CA LYS A 49 -8.81 18.80 0.39
C LYS A 49 -9.41 19.14 1.77
N LEU A 50 -9.52 18.16 2.67
CA LEU A 50 -10.11 18.34 4.00
C LEU A 50 -9.25 19.25 4.91
N THR A 51 -7.92 19.09 4.84
CA THR A 51 -7.00 19.80 5.74
C THR A 51 -6.41 21.08 5.15
N ASN A 52 -6.43 21.22 3.84
CA ASN A 52 -5.68 22.23 3.09
C ASN A 52 -4.17 22.23 3.42
N LYS A 53 -3.62 21.03 3.72
CA LYS A 53 -2.21 20.83 4.07
C LYS A 53 -1.57 19.82 3.14
N SER A 54 -0.24 19.75 3.15
CA SER A 54 0.52 18.84 2.31
C SER A 54 0.40 17.37 2.75
N VAL A 55 0.22 16.48 1.78
CA VAL A 55 0.08 15.03 1.96
C VAL A 55 0.95 14.32 0.94
N ILE A 56 1.81 13.41 1.40
CA ILE A 56 2.61 12.52 0.55
C ILE A 56 2.05 11.11 0.60
N ASN A 57 1.75 10.54 -0.56
CA ASN A 57 1.31 9.17 -0.73
C ASN A 57 2.47 8.31 -1.25
N LEU A 58 2.96 7.38 -0.44
CA LEU A 58 3.99 6.39 -0.81
C LEU A 58 3.38 4.99 -1.03
N GLY A 59 2.05 4.90 -1.16
CA GLY A 59 1.37 3.65 -1.46
C GLY A 59 1.73 3.14 -2.85
N GLN A 60 1.98 1.83 -2.95
CA GLN A 60 2.34 1.20 -4.23
C GLN A 60 1.71 -0.19 -4.33
N GLY A 61 1.07 -0.47 -5.47
CA GLY A 61 0.40 -1.75 -5.70
C GLY A 61 1.32 -2.96 -5.51
N GLY A 62 0.84 -3.95 -4.74
CA GLY A 62 1.57 -5.19 -4.49
C GLY A 62 2.58 -5.14 -3.33
N ASN A 63 2.75 -4.01 -2.67
CA ASN A 63 3.57 -3.91 -1.47
C ASN A 63 2.92 -4.64 -0.30
N GLY A 64 3.72 -5.43 0.42
CA GLY A 64 3.36 -5.93 1.74
C GLY A 64 4.05 -5.15 2.85
N PRO A 65 3.84 -5.55 4.11
CA PRO A 65 4.35 -4.81 5.28
C PRO A 65 5.85 -4.57 5.32
N LEU A 66 6.68 -5.50 4.82
CA LEU A 66 8.14 -5.31 4.83
C LEU A 66 8.60 -4.28 3.80
N ILE A 67 8.01 -4.29 2.60
CA ILE A 67 8.27 -3.25 1.59
C ILE A 67 7.73 -1.90 2.08
N ASN A 68 6.54 -1.85 2.69
CA ASN A 68 5.99 -0.64 3.27
C ASN A 68 6.93 -0.02 4.32
N TYR A 69 7.52 -0.84 5.19
CA TYR A 69 8.53 -0.37 6.15
C TYR A 69 9.80 0.13 5.46
N ALA A 70 10.31 -0.60 4.46
CA ALA A 70 11.45 -0.17 3.67
C ALA A 70 11.17 1.18 2.99
N THR A 71 10.01 1.33 2.35
CA THR A 71 9.56 2.57 1.72
C THR A 71 9.49 3.72 2.73
N LEU A 72 8.90 3.49 3.91
CA LEU A 72 8.90 4.49 4.98
C LEU A 72 10.31 4.92 5.34
N LYS A 73 11.23 3.96 5.50
CA LYS A 73 12.61 4.24 5.91
C LYS A 73 13.40 5.03 4.86
N GLU A 74 13.15 4.79 3.58
CA GLU A 74 13.84 5.46 2.46
C GLU A 74 13.27 6.86 2.16
N TYR A 75 11.97 7.08 2.40
CA TYR A 75 11.28 8.29 1.96
C TYR A 75 10.68 9.15 3.08
N ILE A 76 10.83 8.75 4.35
CA ILE A 76 10.35 9.56 5.47
C ILE A 76 10.94 10.97 5.40
N THR A 77 10.08 11.97 5.47
CA THR A 77 10.48 13.38 5.43
C THR A 77 10.58 13.97 6.84
N PRO A 78 11.57 14.80 7.13
CA PRO A 78 11.53 15.64 8.31
C PRO A 78 10.25 16.48 8.34
N ASN A 79 9.77 16.85 9.53
CA ASN A 79 8.54 17.67 9.71
C ASN A 79 7.27 17.01 9.14
N THR A 80 7.19 15.68 9.15
CA THR A 80 5.95 14.94 8.95
C THR A 80 5.23 14.84 10.29
N ASN A 81 3.97 15.28 10.36
CA ASN A 81 3.18 15.21 11.59
C ASN A 81 2.65 13.80 11.82
N ASN A 82 1.95 13.26 10.83
CA ASN A 82 1.25 11.99 10.93
C ASN A 82 1.72 11.01 9.86
N ILE A 83 2.05 9.78 10.25
CA ILE A 83 2.34 8.67 9.35
C ILE A 83 1.14 7.74 9.38
N LEU A 84 0.49 7.51 8.23
CA LEU A 84 -0.64 6.63 8.08
C LEU A 84 -0.17 5.29 7.51
N TRP A 85 -0.17 4.24 8.34
CA TRP A 85 0.04 2.88 7.89
C TRP A 85 -1.29 2.28 7.44
N ILE A 86 -1.51 2.24 6.14
CA ILE A 86 -2.70 1.63 5.55
C ILE A 86 -2.48 0.12 5.50
N TYR A 87 -3.28 -0.61 6.27
CA TYR A 87 -3.25 -2.06 6.34
C TYR A 87 -4.54 -2.64 5.77
N TYR A 88 -4.41 -3.46 4.73
CA TYR A 88 -5.54 -4.16 4.15
C TYR A 88 -5.55 -5.63 4.59
N GLU A 89 -6.62 -6.06 5.25
CA GLU A 89 -6.70 -7.42 5.83
C GLU A 89 -6.71 -8.55 4.80
N GLY A 90 -6.99 -8.22 3.52
CA GLY A 90 -7.16 -9.20 2.46
C GLY A 90 -5.87 -9.84 1.98
N ASN A 91 -4.77 -9.11 1.94
CA ASN A 91 -3.50 -9.55 1.33
C ASN A 91 -2.24 -9.27 2.15
N ASP A 92 -2.17 -8.22 2.98
CA ASP A 92 -0.93 -7.77 3.61
C ASP A 92 -0.13 -8.88 4.30
N LEU A 93 -0.77 -9.71 5.13
CA LEU A 93 -0.07 -10.83 5.77
C LEU A 93 0.32 -11.93 4.78
N GLY A 94 -0.40 -12.04 3.66
CA GLY A 94 -0.06 -12.95 2.56
C GLY A 94 1.16 -12.47 1.79
N ASP A 95 1.24 -11.18 1.52
CA ASP A 95 2.35 -10.56 0.81
C ASP A 95 3.61 -10.53 1.69
N LEU A 96 3.48 -10.25 2.99
CA LEU A 96 4.59 -10.38 3.93
C LEU A 96 5.26 -11.77 3.87
N LYS A 97 4.48 -12.85 3.76
CA LYS A 97 5.04 -14.22 3.63
C LYS A 97 5.89 -14.42 2.39
N LYS A 98 5.64 -13.64 1.33
CA LYS A 98 6.46 -13.64 0.11
C LYS A 98 7.71 -12.79 0.31
N GLU A 99 7.56 -11.61 0.89
CA GLU A 99 8.60 -10.63 1.11
C GLU A 99 9.73 -11.12 2.04
N ILE A 100 9.38 -11.82 3.12
CA ILE A 100 10.38 -12.38 4.06
C ILE A 100 11.26 -13.49 3.44
N LYS A 101 10.90 -14.01 2.26
CA LYS A 101 11.76 -14.93 1.51
C LYS A 101 12.86 -14.18 0.75
N ASN A 102 12.72 -12.89 0.54
CA ASN A 102 13.70 -12.07 -0.14
C ASN A 102 14.82 -11.67 0.84
N LYS A 103 16.02 -12.23 0.63
CA LYS A 103 17.20 -11.99 1.48
C LYS A 103 17.62 -10.53 1.52
N PHE A 104 17.41 -9.78 0.43
CA PHE A 104 17.76 -8.38 0.35
C PHE A 104 16.80 -7.52 1.18
N LEU A 105 15.48 -7.73 1.04
CA LEU A 105 14.49 -7.03 1.86
C LEU A 105 14.65 -7.30 3.35
N ASN A 106 15.05 -8.51 3.73
CA ASN A 106 15.31 -8.86 5.13
C ASN A 106 16.42 -8.03 5.78
N ARG A 107 17.26 -7.33 5.02
CA ARG A 107 18.24 -6.40 5.57
C ARG A 107 17.56 -5.25 6.30
N TYR A 108 16.45 -4.72 5.77
CA TYR A 108 15.67 -3.69 6.47
C TYR A 108 15.13 -4.14 7.81
N LEU A 109 14.84 -5.44 7.94
CA LEU A 109 14.33 -6.01 9.18
C LEU A 109 15.44 -6.35 10.20
N ASN A 110 16.63 -6.71 9.74
CA ASN A 110 17.68 -7.29 10.58
C ASN A 110 18.86 -6.35 10.83
N ASP A 111 19.00 -5.30 10.02
CA ASP A 111 20.05 -4.30 10.14
C ASP A 111 19.37 -2.91 10.25
N ILE A 112 19.40 -2.37 11.47
CA ILE A 112 18.70 -1.12 11.77
C ILE A 112 19.27 0.08 11.01
N ASP A 113 20.55 0.03 10.65
CA ASP A 113 21.24 1.11 9.95
C ASP A 113 21.18 0.96 8.42
N PHE A 114 20.68 -0.20 7.94
CA PHE A 114 20.62 -0.46 6.52
C PHE A 114 19.64 0.48 5.81
N THR A 115 20.13 1.17 4.80
CA THR A 115 19.35 1.95 3.82
C THR A 115 20.00 1.79 2.44
N GLN A 116 19.23 1.98 1.39
CA GLN A 116 19.70 2.06 0.01
C GLN A 116 19.94 3.52 -0.42
N ASN A 117 19.46 4.48 0.40
CA ASN A 117 19.44 5.92 0.07
C ASN A 117 18.72 6.18 -1.26
N LEU A 118 17.54 5.58 -1.45
CA LEU A 118 16.81 5.64 -2.72
C LEU A 118 16.41 7.07 -3.08
N ARG A 119 16.05 7.86 -2.07
CA ARG A 119 15.65 9.25 -2.27
C ARG A 119 16.80 10.11 -2.80
N GLU A 120 18.00 9.95 -2.25
CA GLU A 120 19.19 10.69 -2.66
C GLU A 120 19.76 10.20 -3.99
N LYS A 121 19.52 8.94 -4.33
CA LYS A 121 20.05 8.28 -5.54
C LYS A 121 19.05 8.26 -6.70
N HIS A 122 17.96 9.01 -6.61
CA HIS A 122 16.92 8.90 -7.62
C HIS A 122 17.42 9.23 -9.03
N ASP A 123 18.30 10.22 -9.20
CA ASP A 123 18.88 10.56 -10.51
C ASP A 123 19.70 9.40 -11.10
N GLU A 124 20.46 8.69 -10.25
CA GLU A 124 21.23 7.51 -10.68
C GLU A 124 20.29 6.36 -11.08
N ILE A 125 19.18 6.20 -10.33
CA ILE A 125 18.16 5.18 -10.61
C ILE A 125 17.45 5.48 -11.92
N ASP A 126 17.11 6.72 -12.18
CA ASP A 126 16.46 7.14 -13.43
C ASP A 126 17.35 6.91 -14.65
N ILE A 127 18.63 7.21 -14.54
CA ILE A 127 19.62 6.92 -15.62
C ILE A 127 19.63 5.41 -15.89
N LEU A 128 19.79 4.59 -14.85
CA LEU A 128 19.82 3.13 -14.98
C LEU A 128 18.51 2.57 -15.55
N HIS A 129 17.37 3.09 -15.08
CA HIS A 129 16.05 2.68 -15.58
C HIS A 129 15.91 2.99 -17.08
N ASN A 130 16.31 4.20 -17.51
CA ASN A 130 16.26 4.59 -18.92
C ASN A 130 17.18 3.73 -19.79
N GLU A 131 18.38 3.36 -19.31
CA GLU A 131 19.27 2.43 -20.00
C GLU A 131 18.64 1.03 -20.15
N ILE A 132 18.01 0.51 -19.11
CA ILE A 132 17.33 -0.79 -19.14
C ILE A 132 16.16 -0.76 -20.14
N LEU A 133 15.31 0.28 -20.07
CA LEU A 133 14.18 0.45 -21.00
C LEU A 133 14.66 0.55 -22.46
N HIS A 134 15.70 1.33 -22.70
CA HIS A 134 16.27 1.47 -24.05
C HIS A 134 16.75 0.11 -24.58
N ASN A 135 17.47 -0.66 -23.77
CA ASN A 135 17.95 -1.99 -24.14
C ASN A 135 16.80 -2.98 -24.36
N GLU A 136 15.75 -2.93 -23.56
CA GLU A 136 14.54 -3.78 -23.74
C GLU A 136 13.80 -3.42 -25.03
N ILE A 137 13.65 -2.14 -25.33
CA ILE A 137 13.03 -1.67 -26.58
C ILE A 137 13.83 -2.16 -27.79
N LEU A 138 15.15 -1.99 -27.78
CA LEU A 138 16.03 -2.48 -28.85
C LEU A 138 15.95 -4.00 -29.02
N ASN A 139 15.93 -4.75 -27.90
CA ASN A 139 15.80 -6.20 -27.94
C ASN A 139 14.45 -6.65 -28.48
N ASN A 140 13.38 -5.95 -28.17
CA ASN A 140 12.03 -6.25 -28.66
C ASN A 140 11.86 -5.87 -30.13
N MET A 141 12.46 -4.79 -30.60
CA MET A 141 12.49 -4.43 -32.04
C MET A 141 13.26 -5.47 -32.86
N ASN A 142 14.31 -6.08 -32.30
CA ASN A 142 15.11 -7.12 -32.94
C ASN A 142 14.47 -8.52 -32.89
N LYS A 143 13.52 -8.74 -31.99
CA LYS A 143 12.69 -9.96 -32.01
C LYS A 143 11.68 -9.83 -33.14
N LYS A 144 11.99 -10.37 -34.34
CA LYS A 144 10.98 -10.61 -35.38
C LYS A 144 9.79 -11.32 -34.70
N PHE A 145 8.60 -10.74 -34.86
CA PHE A 145 7.33 -11.29 -34.38
C PHE A 145 7.18 -12.73 -34.87
N LYS A 146 7.70 -13.70 -34.14
CA LYS A 146 7.36 -15.11 -34.34
C LYS A 146 6.01 -15.32 -33.67
N PHE A 147 4.96 -15.22 -34.46
CA PHE A 147 3.62 -15.59 -34.04
C PHE A 147 3.62 -17.08 -33.74
N ASN A 148 3.74 -17.45 -32.49
CA ASN A 148 3.77 -18.86 -32.09
C ASN A 148 2.35 -19.32 -31.81
N ILE A 149 1.68 -19.87 -32.83
CA ILE A 149 0.34 -20.44 -32.76
C ILE A 149 0.23 -21.44 -31.60
N GLY A 150 1.34 -22.12 -31.24
CA GLY A 150 1.39 -23.02 -30.10
C GLY A 150 1.19 -22.35 -28.73
N GLU A 151 1.59 -21.09 -28.56
CA GLU A 151 1.32 -20.33 -27.32
C GLU A 151 -0.13 -19.88 -27.22
N LEU A 152 -0.75 -19.51 -28.34
CA LEU A 152 -2.17 -19.19 -28.40
C LEU A 152 -3.04 -20.41 -28.01
N LEU A 153 -2.68 -21.59 -28.52
CA LEU A 153 -3.39 -22.84 -28.24
C LEU A 153 -3.19 -23.35 -26.80
N ARG A 154 -2.11 -22.95 -26.13
CA ARG A 154 -1.86 -23.33 -24.73
C ARG A 154 -2.73 -22.60 -23.73
N LEU A 155 -3.48 -21.56 -24.15
CA LEU A 155 -4.34 -20.77 -23.26
C LEU A 155 -3.64 -20.35 -21.95
N ASN A 156 -2.32 -20.05 -22.03
CA ASN A 156 -1.52 -19.78 -20.83
C ASN A 156 -2.06 -18.58 -20.04
N LEU A 157 -2.58 -17.56 -20.74
CA LEU A 157 -3.21 -16.39 -20.09
C LEU A 157 -4.51 -16.78 -19.36
N THR A 158 -5.38 -17.57 -20.00
CA THR A 158 -6.62 -18.01 -19.34
C THR A 158 -6.34 -18.99 -18.21
N ARG A 159 -5.33 -19.88 -18.36
CA ARG A 159 -4.88 -20.75 -17.28
C ARG A 159 -4.29 -19.97 -16.10
N SER A 160 -3.48 -18.93 -16.35
CA SER A 160 -2.93 -18.10 -15.28
C SER A 160 -4.03 -17.32 -14.54
N LEU A 161 -5.02 -16.80 -15.25
CA LEU A 161 -6.19 -16.13 -14.67
C LEU A 161 -7.06 -17.10 -13.84
N ILE A 162 -7.33 -18.31 -14.36
CA ILE A 162 -8.07 -19.34 -13.63
C ILE A 162 -7.26 -19.83 -12.43
N HIS A 163 -5.96 -20.07 -12.60
CA HIS A 163 -5.08 -20.54 -11.54
C HIS A 163 -4.91 -19.48 -10.43
N SER A 164 -4.80 -18.20 -10.78
CA SER A 164 -4.77 -17.12 -9.79
C SER A 164 -6.09 -17.00 -9.04
N SER A 165 -7.23 -17.14 -9.73
CA SER A 165 -8.56 -17.13 -9.12
C SER A 165 -8.83 -18.32 -8.20
N ILE A 166 -8.30 -19.50 -8.52
CA ILE A 166 -8.46 -20.73 -7.71
C ILE A 166 -7.46 -20.73 -6.55
N LEU A 167 -6.22 -20.28 -6.75
CA LEU A 167 -5.20 -20.22 -5.69
C LEU A 167 -5.49 -19.12 -4.68
N SER A 168 -6.17 -18.05 -5.05
CA SER A 168 -6.62 -17.03 -4.10
C SER A 168 -7.67 -17.56 -3.12
N GLN A 169 -8.36 -18.67 -3.45
CA GLN A 169 -9.31 -19.34 -2.55
C GLN A 169 -8.66 -20.37 -1.63
N HIS A 170 -7.38 -20.75 -1.83
CA HIS A 170 -6.74 -21.76 -1.00
C HIS A 170 -5.96 -21.14 0.15
N ASN A 171 -6.63 -21.07 1.32
CA ASN A 171 -6.04 -21.08 2.67
C ASN A 171 -4.73 -20.28 2.83
N SER A 172 -4.76 -18.98 2.70
CA SER A 172 -3.87 -18.19 3.51
C SER A 172 -4.38 -18.29 4.95
N GLN A 173 -3.89 -19.25 5.73
CA GLN A 173 -3.82 -19.03 7.16
C GLN A 173 -2.97 -17.76 7.31
N ASN A 174 -3.65 -16.62 7.36
CA ASN A 174 -3.08 -15.31 7.62
C ASN A 174 -2.63 -15.30 9.08
N ASN A 175 -1.59 -16.07 9.39
CA ASN A 175 -1.06 -16.13 10.73
C ASN A 175 -0.36 -14.81 11.00
N PHE A 176 -0.84 -14.13 11.99
CA PHE A 176 -0.24 -12.95 12.59
C PHE A 176 1.19 -13.28 13.04
N SER A 177 2.17 -12.92 12.22
CA SER A 177 3.54 -13.43 12.35
C SER A 177 4.42 -12.57 13.26
N PRO A 178 5.50 -13.14 13.85
CA PRO A 178 6.49 -12.38 14.59
C PRO A 178 7.14 -11.27 13.76
N GLU A 179 7.35 -11.51 12.46
CA GLU A 179 7.93 -10.54 11.53
C GLU A 179 7.03 -9.32 11.37
N PHE A 180 5.71 -9.51 11.24
CA PHE A 180 4.77 -8.40 11.20
C PHE A 180 4.86 -7.53 12.46
N LYS A 181 4.92 -8.18 13.63
CA LYS A 181 5.08 -7.47 14.89
C LYS A 181 6.37 -6.65 14.93
N LYS A 182 7.48 -7.25 14.48
CA LYS A 182 8.78 -6.58 14.41
C LYS A 182 8.73 -5.36 13.49
N ILE A 183 8.10 -5.51 12.32
CA ILE A 183 7.95 -4.42 11.33
C ILE A 183 7.19 -3.23 11.92
N ILE A 184 6.03 -3.47 12.53
CA ILE A 184 5.22 -2.39 13.10
C ILE A 184 5.93 -1.71 14.28
N ASN A 185 6.66 -2.47 15.11
CA ASN A 185 7.52 -1.89 16.15
C ASN A 185 8.58 -0.97 15.56
N LEU A 186 9.32 -1.43 14.55
CA LEU A 186 10.36 -0.63 13.89
C LEU A 186 9.79 0.62 13.21
N ALA A 187 8.61 0.53 12.61
CA ALA A 187 7.92 1.68 12.03
C ALA A 187 7.52 2.71 13.10
N ASN A 188 7.03 2.23 14.26
CA ASN A 188 6.69 3.10 15.39
C ASN A 188 7.92 3.80 15.99
N GLU A 189 9.03 3.08 16.13
CA GLU A 189 10.30 3.67 16.60
C GLU A 189 10.84 4.70 15.61
N LEU A 190 10.75 4.41 14.30
CA LEU A 190 11.16 5.34 13.25
C LEU A 190 10.30 6.61 13.26
N ALA A 191 8.98 6.47 13.40
CA ALA A 191 8.06 7.60 13.53
C ALA A 191 8.43 8.48 14.74
N LYS A 192 8.62 7.87 15.92
CA LYS A 192 9.02 8.58 17.14
C LYS A 192 10.36 9.30 16.98
N LYS A 193 11.34 8.67 16.35
CA LYS A 193 12.65 9.29 16.05
C LYS A 193 12.48 10.52 15.15
N ASN A 194 11.54 10.47 14.21
CA ASN A 194 11.19 11.57 13.32
C ASN A 194 10.28 12.62 13.97
N LYS A 195 9.82 12.40 15.21
CA LYS A 195 8.82 13.21 15.94
C LYS A 195 7.45 13.22 15.25
N SER A 196 7.14 12.16 14.53
CA SER A 196 5.85 11.92 13.88
C SER A 196 4.99 10.99 14.74
N GLU A 197 3.68 11.08 14.58
CA GLU A 197 2.75 10.11 15.15
C GLU A 197 2.41 9.03 14.12
N LEU A 198 2.54 7.74 14.51
CA LEU A 198 2.14 6.62 13.68
C LEU A 198 0.69 6.26 13.96
N HIS A 199 -0.15 6.23 12.92
CA HIS A 199 -1.53 5.77 12.96
C HIS A 199 -1.66 4.51 12.12
N PHE A 200 -2.34 3.50 12.65
CA PHE A 200 -2.59 2.24 11.96
C PHE A 200 -4.03 2.22 11.46
N VAL A 201 -4.21 2.32 10.15
CA VAL A 201 -5.52 2.37 9.48
C VAL A 201 -5.89 0.98 9.01
N TYR A 202 -6.89 0.35 9.64
CA TYR A 202 -7.33 -1.00 9.33
C TYR A 202 -8.45 -1.00 8.28
N LEU A 203 -8.17 -1.55 7.09
CA LEU A 203 -9.10 -1.63 5.97
C LEU A 203 -9.70 -3.04 5.83
N PRO A 204 -11.05 -3.16 5.75
CA PRO A 204 -11.72 -4.45 5.63
C PRO A 204 -11.79 -4.96 4.18
N SER A 205 -11.77 -6.28 4.02
CA SER A 205 -11.89 -6.96 2.74
C SER A 205 -13.36 -7.17 2.32
N TYR A 206 -13.60 -7.13 1.00
CA TYR A 206 -14.87 -7.55 0.39
C TYR A 206 -15.35 -8.93 0.88
N SER A 207 -14.43 -9.89 0.97
CA SER A 207 -14.74 -11.26 1.37
C SER A 207 -15.27 -11.37 2.81
N ARG A 208 -14.95 -10.40 3.68
CA ARG A 208 -15.51 -10.31 5.03
C ARG A 208 -17.04 -10.20 4.99
N TYR A 209 -17.54 -9.34 4.13
CA TYR A 209 -18.98 -9.05 4.04
C TYR A 209 -19.72 -10.03 3.13
N LYS A 210 -19.11 -10.44 2.02
CA LYS A 210 -19.74 -11.32 1.03
C LYS A 210 -19.83 -12.78 1.48
N ILE A 211 -18.71 -13.34 1.95
CA ILE A 211 -18.61 -14.77 2.32
C ILE A 211 -18.27 -14.98 3.80
N LYS A 212 -18.36 -13.92 4.60
CA LYS A 212 -18.08 -13.94 6.05
C LYS A 212 -16.70 -14.53 6.40
N GLN A 213 -15.69 -14.27 5.54
CA GLN A 213 -14.32 -14.70 5.78
C GLN A 213 -13.79 -14.10 7.08
N LYS A 214 -13.12 -14.94 7.87
CA LYS A 214 -12.50 -14.51 9.14
C LYS A 214 -11.06 -14.08 8.90
N TYR A 215 -10.67 -13.00 9.55
CA TYR A 215 -9.31 -12.44 9.53
C TYR A 215 -8.80 -12.27 10.97
N GLU A 216 -7.51 -12.05 11.14
CA GLU A 216 -6.84 -11.89 12.44
C GLU A 216 -7.11 -10.51 13.10
N TYR A 217 -8.27 -9.91 12.81
CA TYR A 217 -8.64 -8.56 13.24
C TYR A 217 -8.39 -8.29 14.74
N ASN A 218 -8.90 -9.13 15.62
CA ASN A 218 -8.76 -8.91 17.06
C ASN A 218 -7.30 -9.00 17.53
N LYS A 219 -6.49 -9.86 16.90
CA LYS A 219 -5.07 -9.99 17.23
C LYS A 219 -4.27 -8.78 16.74
N VAL A 220 -4.56 -8.30 15.51
CA VAL A 220 -3.94 -7.09 14.96
C VAL A 220 -4.31 -5.89 15.82
N LYS A 221 -5.61 -5.69 16.09
CA LYS A 221 -6.09 -4.56 16.89
C LYS A 221 -5.45 -4.54 18.28
N LYS A 222 -5.50 -5.69 18.99
CA LYS A 222 -4.88 -5.80 20.31
C LYS A 222 -3.39 -5.46 20.26
N PHE A 223 -2.66 -6.04 19.33
CA PHE A 223 -1.22 -5.82 19.22
C PHE A 223 -0.87 -4.35 18.94
N VAL A 224 -1.56 -3.70 18.02
CA VAL A 224 -1.34 -2.28 17.68
C VAL A 224 -1.66 -1.40 18.88
N SER A 225 -2.75 -1.69 19.61
CA SER A 225 -3.11 -0.96 20.82
C SER A 225 -2.09 -1.18 21.96
N ASP A 226 -1.55 -2.39 22.12
CA ASP A 226 -0.50 -2.69 23.11
C ASP A 226 0.80 -1.88 22.86
N LEU A 227 1.01 -1.38 21.62
CA LEU A 227 2.12 -0.48 21.24
C LEU A 227 1.80 1.01 21.45
N ASN A 228 0.62 1.35 21.95
CA ASN A 228 0.09 2.72 22.02
C ASN A 228 0.08 3.44 20.66
N ILE A 229 -0.16 2.69 19.58
CA ILE A 229 -0.38 3.24 18.24
C ILE A 229 -1.88 3.50 18.09
N ASN A 230 -2.26 4.67 17.58
CA ASN A 230 -3.65 4.99 17.30
C ASN A 230 -4.19 4.04 16.22
N PHE A 231 -5.22 3.26 16.56
CA PHE A 231 -5.86 2.29 15.67
C PHE A 231 -7.13 2.89 15.07
N ILE A 232 -7.05 3.30 13.81
CA ILE A 232 -8.18 3.86 13.06
C ILE A 232 -8.95 2.69 12.42
N ASP A 233 -10.12 2.40 12.98
CA ASP A 233 -10.91 1.20 12.68
C ASP A 233 -11.92 1.45 11.57
N ILE A 234 -11.46 1.45 10.33
CA ILE A 234 -12.33 1.68 9.16
C ILE A 234 -13.39 0.59 9.03
N LYS A 235 -13.07 -0.64 9.43
CA LYS A 235 -14.05 -1.73 9.46
C LYS A 235 -15.27 -1.35 10.31
N VAL A 236 -15.05 -0.94 11.54
CA VAL A 236 -16.13 -0.68 12.51
C VAL A 236 -16.78 0.68 12.26
N ASP A 237 -15.96 1.70 11.98
CA ASP A 237 -16.43 3.08 11.94
C ASP A 237 -17.03 3.51 10.61
N VAL A 238 -16.70 2.81 9.51
CA VAL A 238 -17.22 3.11 8.18
C VAL A 238 -18.06 1.95 7.64
N PHE A 239 -17.45 0.77 7.48
CA PHE A 239 -18.11 -0.33 6.78
C PHE A 239 -19.24 -0.99 7.58
N ASP A 240 -19.02 -1.31 8.87
CA ASP A 240 -20.06 -1.94 9.70
C ASP A 240 -21.23 -0.97 10.01
N LYS A 241 -21.04 0.35 9.83
CA LYS A 241 -22.09 1.36 9.98
C LYS A 241 -22.83 1.67 8.67
N ALA A 242 -22.32 1.20 7.53
CA ALA A 242 -23.01 1.38 6.26
C ALA A 242 -24.24 0.46 6.17
N ASP A 243 -25.34 0.97 5.65
CA ASP A 243 -26.57 0.16 5.43
C ASP A 243 -26.27 -1.07 4.55
N ASP A 244 -25.41 -0.91 3.56
CA ASP A 244 -24.87 -1.98 2.73
C ASP A 244 -23.35 -1.81 2.54
N PRO A 245 -22.51 -2.50 3.32
CA PRO A 245 -21.05 -2.44 3.18
C PRO A 245 -20.54 -2.81 1.79
N LEU A 246 -21.26 -3.66 1.05
CA LEU A 246 -20.83 -4.08 -0.29
C LEU A 246 -20.99 -2.97 -1.34
N SER A 247 -21.81 -1.95 -1.08
CA SER A 247 -21.94 -0.77 -1.96
C SER A 247 -20.67 0.07 -2.03
N LEU A 248 -19.76 -0.08 -1.04
CA LEU A 248 -18.46 0.60 -1.03
C LEU A 248 -17.41 -0.10 -1.92
N PHE A 249 -17.79 -1.21 -2.58
CA PHE A 249 -16.97 -1.90 -3.58
C PHE A 249 -17.58 -1.73 -4.97
N PRO A 250 -16.77 -1.38 -6.02
CA PRO A 250 -17.28 -1.16 -7.36
C PRO A 250 -18.05 -2.37 -7.89
N PHE A 251 -19.21 -2.12 -8.45
CA PHE A 251 -20.07 -3.16 -9.03
C PHE A 251 -20.42 -4.33 -8.11
N TYR A 252 -20.28 -4.17 -6.79
CA TYR A 252 -20.49 -5.24 -5.80
C TYR A 252 -19.60 -6.48 -6.04
N ILE A 253 -18.40 -6.27 -6.55
CA ILE A 253 -17.42 -7.35 -6.79
C ILE A 253 -16.15 -7.14 -5.97
N ASN A 254 -15.39 -8.22 -5.80
CA ASN A 254 -14.12 -8.17 -5.10
C ASN A 254 -13.12 -7.25 -5.85
N GLY A 255 -12.57 -6.29 -5.14
CA GLY A 255 -11.65 -5.29 -5.69
C GLY A 255 -11.33 -4.21 -4.66
N HIS A 256 -10.88 -3.07 -5.16
CA HIS A 256 -10.65 -1.87 -4.36
C HIS A 256 -11.96 -1.16 -4.03
N TYR A 257 -11.90 -0.01 -3.35
CA TYR A 257 -13.11 0.71 -2.96
C TYR A 257 -13.61 1.65 -4.06
N THR A 258 -14.87 2.05 -3.94
CA THR A 258 -15.46 3.14 -4.74
C THR A 258 -14.89 4.49 -4.32
N VAL A 259 -15.11 5.55 -5.13
CA VAL A 259 -14.82 6.95 -4.74
C VAL A 259 -15.42 7.26 -3.37
N GLN A 260 -16.70 6.91 -3.16
CA GLN A 260 -17.38 7.12 -1.87
C GLN A 260 -16.72 6.33 -0.73
N GLY A 261 -16.21 5.12 -1.01
CA GLY A 261 -15.48 4.32 -0.03
C GLY A 261 -14.19 5.02 0.42
N TYR A 262 -13.39 5.50 -0.53
CA TYR A 262 -12.17 6.24 -0.24
C TYR A 262 -12.44 7.58 0.47
N GLU A 263 -13.47 8.30 0.07
CA GLU A 263 -13.90 9.55 0.73
C GLU A 263 -14.22 9.33 2.21
N LYS A 264 -15.10 8.35 2.52
CA LYS A 264 -15.45 8.01 3.91
C LYS A 264 -14.24 7.56 4.74
N ILE A 265 -13.30 6.85 4.14
CA ILE A 265 -12.05 6.44 4.81
C ILE A 265 -11.21 7.68 5.15
N ALA A 266 -11.03 8.60 4.21
CA ALA A 266 -10.26 9.83 4.42
C ALA A 266 -10.92 10.73 5.47
N GLU A 267 -12.24 10.90 5.43
CA GLU A 267 -13.01 11.64 6.45
C GLU A 267 -12.77 11.04 7.84
N LYS A 268 -12.85 9.70 7.98
CA LYS A 268 -12.62 9.04 9.26
C LYS A 268 -11.18 9.16 9.75
N ILE A 269 -10.20 9.09 8.84
CA ILE A 269 -8.79 9.35 9.19
C ILE A 269 -8.65 10.78 9.70
N HIS A 270 -9.19 11.76 8.98
CA HIS A 270 -9.15 13.16 9.40
C HIS A 270 -9.79 13.37 10.78
N GLU A 271 -10.99 12.84 11.01
CA GLU A 271 -11.66 12.89 12.32
C GLU A 271 -10.77 12.32 13.45
N ALA A 272 -10.12 11.18 13.20
CA ALA A 272 -9.32 10.47 14.21
C ALA A 272 -7.94 11.11 14.48
N THR A 273 -7.48 12.02 13.62
CA THR A 273 -6.16 12.67 13.70
C THR A 273 -6.21 14.19 13.93
N SER A 274 -7.41 14.78 14.01
CA SER A 274 -7.61 16.22 14.16
C SER A 274 -7.73 16.70 15.62
N ASN A 275 -7.31 15.92 16.61
CA ASN A 275 -7.39 16.27 18.04
C ASN A 275 -6.16 17.02 18.54
#